data_e06da28db05db42c203a229b2855052b
#
_entry.id   e06da28db05db42c203a229b2855052b
#
_cell.length_a   1.000
_cell.length_b   1.000
_cell.length_c   1.000
_cell.angle_alpha   90.00
_cell.angle_beta   90.00
_cell.angle_gamma   90.00
#
_symmetry.space_group_name_H-M   'P 1'
#
loop_
_entity.id
_entity.type
_entity.pdbx_description
1 polymer ?
#
loop_
_entity_poly.entity_id
_entity_poly.type
_entity_poly.pdbx_seq_one_letter_code
_entity_poly.pdbx_strand_id
1 'polypeptide(L)'
;VGIRDQAGRMLIRTWSKAETLQAMPWLKRENAKGADVYVRPAGETNAGLVLVDDLNRGQLARMKAAGLTPASVTETSPDNFQAWVRVHEKRLEPKLATEVATMLAKEYGGDPNSADWRHFGRLAGLTNAKPHHKDGNGRSPYVLAHDSGGKVAPAGLELVQQAAQRVREREAKAERQTRLEAAQTATERTNGRDPMQTYRHGLKALYARFGASMDVSKADYMIGVDMARKGFSPDQIGGAIEQASPELPTRKAGHEADYVARTVKAVFTHPEVVKHQQEQAKEAQQRSSRRERDSGPSMGM
;
A
#
# COMPACT_ATOMS: atom_id res chain seq x y z
N VAL A 1 -15.65 11.60 -16.33
CA VAL A 1 -17.09 11.53 -16.02
C VAL A 1 -17.45 10.10 -15.72
N GLY A 2 -18.25 9.86 -14.67
CA GLY A 2 -18.80 8.56 -14.30
C GLY A 2 -20.33 8.61 -14.36
N ILE A 3 -20.95 7.59 -14.91
CA ILE A 3 -22.40 7.45 -14.97
C ILE A 3 -22.77 6.13 -14.29
N ARG A 4 -23.55 6.19 -13.22
CA ARG A 4 -24.03 5.02 -12.50
C ARG A 4 -25.51 4.79 -12.79
N ASP A 5 -25.84 3.68 -13.43
CA ASP A 5 -27.23 3.33 -13.75
C ASP A 5 -28.01 2.83 -12.50
N GLN A 6 -29.30 2.60 -12.66
CA GLN A 6 -30.18 2.09 -11.59
C GLN A 6 -29.80 0.68 -11.12
N ALA A 7 -29.12 -0.12 -11.96
CA ALA A 7 -28.60 -1.43 -11.60
C ALA A 7 -27.25 -1.36 -10.87
N GLY A 8 -26.73 -0.14 -10.60
CA GLY A 8 -25.47 0.09 -9.90
C GLY A 8 -24.22 -0.04 -10.77
N ARG A 9 -24.35 -0.29 -12.08
CA ARG A 9 -23.23 -0.39 -13.01
C ARG A 9 -22.65 0.98 -13.29
N MET A 10 -21.30 1.10 -13.26
CA MET A 10 -20.59 2.35 -13.47
C MET A 10 -19.94 2.38 -14.84
N LEU A 11 -20.35 3.34 -15.69
CA LEU A 11 -19.71 3.66 -16.94
C LEU A 11 -18.75 4.84 -16.72
N ILE A 12 -17.46 4.66 -16.99
CA ILE A 12 -16.46 5.72 -16.84
C ILE A 12 -16.00 6.16 -18.23
N ARG A 13 -15.87 7.48 -18.41
CA ARG A 13 -15.33 8.14 -19.60
C ARG A 13 -14.31 9.19 -19.20
N THR A 14 -13.17 9.21 -19.86
CA THR A 14 -12.19 10.28 -19.74
C THR A 14 -12.44 11.26 -20.87
N TRP A 15 -13.03 12.40 -20.53
CA TRP A 15 -13.41 13.45 -21.46
C TRP A 15 -12.72 14.76 -21.11
N SER A 16 -12.37 15.53 -22.10
CA SER A 16 -12.03 16.95 -21.99
C SER A 16 -13.26 17.77 -21.56
N LYS A 17 -13.02 19.02 -21.17
CA LYS A 17 -14.12 19.97 -20.90
C LYS A 17 -15.06 20.11 -22.09
N ALA A 18 -14.52 20.22 -23.31
CA ALA A 18 -15.30 20.37 -24.53
C ALA A 18 -16.19 19.13 -24.80
N GLU A 19 -15.61 17.94 -24.73
CA GLU A 19 -16.36 16.68 -24.89
C GLU A 19 -17.43 16.50 -23.81
N THR A 20 -17.13 16.87 -22.57
CA THR A 20 -18.13 16.84 -21.49
C THR A 20 -19.32 17.76 -21.79
N LEU A 21 -19.05 18.99 -22.27
CA LEU A 21 -20.10 19.93 -22.64
C LEU A 21 -20.93 19.43 -23.85
N GLN A 22 -20.29 18.82 -24.85
CA GLN A 22 -21.00 18.20 -25.98
C GLN A 22 -21.87 17.01 -25.55
N ALA A 23 -21.42 16.25 -24.53
CA ALA A 23 -22.17 15.12 -24.01
C ALA A 23 -23.33 15.51 -23.05
N MET A 24 -23.45 16.77 -22.64
CA MET A 24 -24.47 17.21 -21.69
C MET A 24 -25.92 16.83 -22.05
N PRO A 25 -26.38 16.92 -23.32
CA PRO A 25 -27.73 16.45 -23.66
C PRO A 25 -27.94 14.96 -23.40
N TRP A 26 -26.92 14.15 -23.67
CA TRP A 26 -26.95 12.73 -23.38
C TRP A 26 -26.92 12.45 -21.86
N LEU A 27 -26.04 13.12 -21.12
CA LEU A 27 -25.96 13.01 -19.65
C LEU A 27 -27.30 13.37 -18.98
N LYS A 28 -27.96 14.46 -19.42
CA LYS A 28 -29.28 14.85 -18.94
C LYS A 28 -30.32 13.77 -19.21
N ARG A 29 -30.29 13.16 -20.39
CA ARG A 29 -31.23 12.06 -20.74
C ARG A 29 -30.99 10.83 -19.86
N GLU A 30 -29.76 10.43 -19.63
CA GLU A 30 -29.44 9.28 -18.75
C GLU A 30 -29.82 9.60 -17.28
N ASN A 31 -29.59 10.83 -16.80
CA ASN A 31 -30.02 11.26 -15.48
C ASN A 31 -31.56 11.26 -15.34
N ALA A 32 -32.30 11.71 -16.36
CA ALA A 32 -33.76 11.64 -16.38
C ALA A 32 -34.29 10.20 -16.33
N LYS A 33 -33.52 9.22 -16.80
CA LYS A 33 -33.81 7.79 -16.65
C LYS A 33 -33.40 7.23 -15.28
N GLY A 34 -32.89 8.07 -14.37
CA GLY A 34 -32.52 7.71 -13.01
C GLY A 34 -31.06 7.30 -12.84
N ALA A 35 -30.19 7.60 -13.79
CA ALA A 35 -28.75 7.44 -13.59
C ALA A 35 -28.18 8.61 -12.78
N ASP A 36 -27.24 8.32 -11.88
CA ASP A 36 -26.40 9.32 -11.22
C ASP A 36 -25.18 9.67 -12.08
N VAL A 37 -24.85 10.96 -12.16
CA VAL A 37 -23.70 11.43 -12.93
C VAL A 37 -22.65 12.07 -12.00
N TYR A 38 -21.41 11.65 -12.19
CA TYR A 38 -20.30 12.02 -11.36
C TYR A 38 -19.16 12.60 -12.18
N VAL A 39 -18.31 13.37 -11.53
CA VAL A 39 -17.09 13.93 -12.11
C VAL A 39 -15.92 13.80 -11.13
N ARG A 40 -14.76 13.58 -11.69
CA ARG A 40 -13.48 13.77 -10.99
C ARG A 40 -12.45 14.28 -11.99
N PRO A 41 -11.41 15.01 -11.54
CA PRO A 41 -10.27 15.33 -12.39
C PRO A 41 -9.62 14.04 -12.90
N ALA A 42 -9.21 14.01 -14.17
CA ALA A 42 -8.38 12.93 -14.69
C ALA A 42 -7.06 12.88 -13.92
N GLY A 43 -6.58 11.67 -13.59
CA GLY A 43 -5.44 11.51 -12.68
C GLY A 43 -4.23 12.36 -13.03
N GLU A 44 -3.90 12.48 -14.31
CA GLU A 44 -2.73 13.25 -14.78
C GLU A 44 -2.93 14.76 -14.80
N THR A 45 -4.18 15.21 -14.92
CA THR A 45 -4.55 16.64 -14.97
C THR A 45 -5.07 17.15 -13.63
N ASN A 46 -5.10 16.31 -12.59
CA ASN A 46 -5.50 16.74 -11.26
C ASN A 46 -4.45 17.65 -10.65
N ALA A 47 -4.74 18.95 -10.61
CA ALA A 47 -3.89 19.97 -10.02
C ALA A 47 -4.14 20.10 -8.50
N GLY A 48 -3.86 19.04 -7.74
CA GLY A 48 -3.94 19.06 -6.28
C GLY A 48 -5.36 19.13 -5.70
N LEU A 49 -6.38 18.71 -6.47
CA LEU A 49 -7.77 18.66 -6.00
C LEU A 49 -8.02 17.37 -5.21
N VAL A 50 -8.62 17.53 -4.04
CA VAL A 50 -9.03 16.46 -3.14
C VAL A 50 -10.50 16.66 -2.80
N LEU A 51 -11.30 15.58 -2.82
CA LEU A 51 -12.72 15.61 -2.47
C LEU A 51 -12.94 15.36 -0.98
N VAL A 52 -13.85 16.10 -0.38
CA VAL A 52 -14.46 15.80 0.92
C VAL A 52 -15.94 15.70 0.71
N ASP A 53 -16.53 14.55 1.05
CA ASP A 53 -17.95 14.24 0.85
C ASP A 53 -18.72 14.30 2.16
N ASP A 54 -20.06 14.42 2.06
CA ASP A 54 -20.99 14.41 3.19
C ASP A 54 -20.75 15.52 4.24
N LEU A 55 -20.48 16.73 3.79
CA LEU A 55 -20.34 17.91 4.65
C LEU A 55 -21.67 18.64 4.82
N ASN A 56 -21.93 19.17 6.01
CA ASN A 56 -22.98 20.14 6.23
C ASN A 56 -22.44 21.59 6.17
N ARG A 57 -23.34 22.57 6.21
CA ARG A 57 -23.01 24.00 6.12
C ARG A 57 -22.05 24.47 7.22
N GLY A 58 -22.22 23.98 8.45
CA GLY A 58 -21.33 24.31 9.58
C GLY A 58 -19.91 23.76 9.41
N GLN A 59 -19.78 22.54 8.89
CA GLN A 59 -18.49 21.92 8.58
C GLN A 59 -17.75 22.66 7.47
N LEU A 60 -18.47 23.07 6.40
CA LEU A 60 -17.92 23.92 5.35
C LEU A 60 -17.43 25.27 5.88
N ALA A 61 -18.18 25.90 6.78
CA ALA A 61 -17.79 27.17 7.38
C ALA A 61 -16.50 27.01 8.24
N ARG A 62 -16.39 25.95 9.02
CA ARG A 62 -15.15 25.63 9.80
C ARG A 62 -13.96 25.40 8.87
N MET A 63 -14.15 24.66 7.77
CA MET A 63 -13.10 24.43 6.78
C MET A 63 -12.60 25.73 6.15
N LYS A 64 -13.52 26.64 5.76
CA LYS A 64 -13.18 27.96 5.23
C LYS A 64 -12.44 28.82 6.26
N ALA A 65 -12.89 28.85 7.51
CA ALA A 65 -12.24 29.58 8.60
C ALA A 65 -10.81 29.08 8.91
N ALA A 66 -10.54 27.79 8.71
CA ALA A 66 -9.22 27.20 8.84
C ALA A 66 -8.30 27.43 7.60
N GLY A 67 -8.67 28.29 6.67
CA GLY A 67 -7.87 28.57 5.47
C GLY A 67 -7.92 27.47 4.40
N LEU A 68 -8.83 26.50 4.54
CA LEU A 68 -9.06 25.43 3.59
C LEU A 68 -10.29 25.72 2.70
N THR A 69 -10.33 26.93 2.14
CA THR A 69 -11.43 27.34 1.25
C THR A 69 -11.51 26.41 0.03
N PRO A 70 -12.66 25.74 -0.19
CA PRO A 70 -12.82 24.86 -1.31
C PRO A 70 -12.70 25.58 -2.66
N ALA A 71 -12.10 24.92 -3.64
CA ALA A 71 -12.06 25.36 -5.02
C ALA A 71 -13.42 25.22 -5.72
N SER A 72 -14.23 24.26 -5.28
CA SER A 72 -15.61 24.07 -5.72
C SER A 72 -16.43 23.43 -4.61
N VAL A 73 -17.66 23.90 -4.45
CA VAL A 73 -18.66 23.35 -3.52
C VAL A 73 -19.90 22.95 -4.30
N THR A 74 -20.38 21.74 -4.05
CA THR A 74 -21.58 21.19 -4.69
C THR A 74 -22.53 20.70 -3.59
N GLU A 75 -23.77 21.20 -3.57
CA GLU A 75 -24.83 20.66 -2.73
C GLU A 75 -25.48 19.49 -3.45
N THR A 76 -25.38 18.30 -2.89
CA THR A 76 -25.82 17.04 -3.51
C THR A 76 -27.25 16.65 -3.14
N SER A 77 -27.73 17.17 -2.02
CA SER A 77 -29.09 17.11 -1.48
C SER A 77 -29.21 18.19 -0.39
N PRO A 78 -30.42 18.51 0.11
CA PRO A 78 -30.57 19.56 1.11
C PRO A 78 -29.64 19.44 2.29
N ASP A 79 -28.81 20.46 2.53
CA ASP A 79 -27.78 20.58 3.57
C ASP A 79 -26.69 19.47 3.54
N ASN A 80 -26.49 18.83 2.39
CA ASN A 80 -25.40 17.87 2.18
C ASN A 80 -24.50 18.35 1.03
N PHE A 81 -23.22 18.56 1.33
CA PHE A 81 -22.26 19.19 0.44
C PHE A 81 -21.07 18.28 0.13
N GLN A 82 -20.57 18.43 -1.07
CA GLN A 82 -19.26 17.95 -1.50
C GLN A 82 -18.35 19.16 -1.73
N ALA A 83 -17.12 19.09 -1.22
CA ALA A 83 -16.13 20.13 -1.38
C ALA A 83 -14.88 19.59 -2.09
N TRP A 84 -14.55 20.17 -3.24
CA TRP A 84 -13.26 19.97 -3.87
C TRP A 84 -12.28 21.01 -3.32
N VAL A 85 -11.30 20.59 -2.53
CA VAL A 85 -10.26 21.45 -1.98
C VAL A 85 -9.01 21.32 -2.84
N ARG A 86 -8.54 22.43 -3.40
CA ARG A 86 -7.28 22.48 -4.14
C ARG A 86 -6.16 22.78 -3.13
N VAL A 87 -5.46 21.75 -2.69
CA VAL A 87 -4.43 21.86 -1.63
C VAL A 87 -3.04 22.14 -2.19
N HIS A 88 -2.84 21.98 -3.49
CA HIS A 88 -1.56 22.20 -4.16
C HIS A 88 -1.75 22.63 -5.61
N GLU A 89 -0.74 23.29 -6.20
CA GLU A 89 -0.79 23.68 -7.62
C GLU A 89 -0.56 22.51 -8.59
N LYS A 90 0.22 21.52 -8.14
CA LYS A 90 0.58 20.34 -8.91
C LYS A 90 -0.18 19.13 -8.41
N ARG A 91 -0.23 18.09 -9.24
CA ARG A 91 -0.72 16.77 -8.86
C ARG A 91 0.01 16.26 -7.62
N LEU A 92 -0.73 15.64 -6.73
CA LEU A 92 -0.20 14.85 -5.61
C LEU A 92 -0.09 13.38 -6.00
N GLU A 93 0.90 12.70 -5.46
CA GLU A 93 0.98 11.24 -5.54
C GLU A 93 -0.25 10.58 -4.90
N PRO A 94 -0.74 9.44 -5.43
CA PRO A 94 -1.98 8.80 -4.97
C PRO A 94 -2.05 8.54 -3.47
N LYS A 95 -0.98 8.05 -2.86
CA LYS A 95 -0.92 7.82 -1.40
C LYS A 95 -1.06 9.12 -0.61
N LEU A 96 -0.37 10.16 -1.05
CA LEU A 96 -0.40 11.47 -0.42
C LEU A 96 -1.77 12.13 -0.56
N ALA A 97 -2.38 12.09 -1.75
CA ALA A 97 -3.72 12.61 -1.97
C ALA A 97 -4.77 11.88 -1.13
N THR A 98 -4.65 10.56 -0.96
CA THR A 98 -5.52 9.76 -0.08
C THR A 98 -5.35 10.15 1.39
N GLU A 99 -4.09 10.35 1.86
CA GLU A 99 -3.85 10.80 3.24
C GLU A 99 -4.46 12.18 3.50
N VAL A 100 -4.30 13.12 2.55
CA VAL A 100 -4.94 14.45 2.64
C VAL A 100 -6.45 14.33 2.70
N ALA A 101 -7.08 13.51 1.85
CA ALA A 101 -8.52 13.27 1.87
C ALA A 101 -8.98 12.69 3.22
N THR A 102 -8.23 11.71 3.74
CA THR A 102 -8.51 11.09 5.05
C THR A 102 -8.41 12.10 6.21
N MET A 103 -7.38 12.96 6.18
CA MET A 103 -7.22 14.01 7.19
C MET A 103 -8.39 15.00 7.16
N LEU A 104 -8.77 15.46 5.97
CA LEU A 104 -9.90 16.38 5.79
C LEU A 104 -11.23 15.75 6.23
N ALA A 105 -11.51 14.52 5.79
CA ALA A 105 -12.73 13.82 6.20
C ALA A 105 -12.80 13.65 7.72
N LYS A 106 -11.70 13.24 8.36
CA LYS A 106 -11.62 13.07 9.81
C LYS A 106 -11.81 14.38 10.58
N GLU A 107 -11.16 15.46 10.13
CA GLU A 107 -11.19 16.77 10.83
C GLU A 107 -12.55 17.45 10.69
N TYR A 108 -13.16 17.38 9.51
CA TYR A 108 -14.40 18.09 9.22
C TYR A 108 -15.65 17.21 9.24
N GLY A 109 -15.50 15.91 9.54
CA GLY A 109 -16.63 14.99 9.64
C GLY A 109 -17.22 14.57 8.31
N GLY A 110 -16.40 14.52 7.25
CA GLY A 110 -16.80 13.96 5.96
C GLY A 110 -16.83 12.42 5.97
N ASP A 111 -17.39 11.83 4.92
CA ASP A 111 -17.47 10.37 4.78
C ASP A 111 -16.07 9.74 4.60
N PRO A 112 -15.61 8.90 5.56
CA PRO A 112 -14.31 8.23 5.45
C PRO A 112 -14.23 7.23 4.30
N ASN A 113 -15.36 6.69 3.82
CA ASN A 113 -15.37 5.76 2.69
C ASN A 113 -15.18 6.46 1.35
N SER A 114 -15.37 7.78 1.33
CA SER A 114 -15.13 8.65 0.17
C SER A 114 -13.76 9.33 0.20
N ALA A 115 -12.93 9.05 1.22
CA ALA A 115 -11.65 9.71 1.46
C ALA A 115 -10.49 9.04 0.71
N ASP A 116 -10.54 9.01 -0.60
CA ASP A 116 -9.47 8.50 -1.47
C ASP A 116 -9.22 9.42 -2.68
N TRP A 117 -8.05 9.25 -3.31
CA TRP A 117 -7.65 10.05 -4.47
C TRP A 117 -8.48 9.81 -5.73
N ARG A 118 -9.26 8.73 -5.80
CA ARG A 118 -10.06 8.30 -6.95
C ARG A 118 -11.53 8.60 -6.80
N HIS A 119 -11.95 9.18 -5.68
CA HIS A 119 -13.36 9.38 -5.42
C HIS A 119 -14.00 10.35 -6.42
N PHE A 120 -15.26 10.11 -6.73
CA PHE A 120 -16.05 10.91 -7.66
C PHE A 120 -16.98 11.84 -6.88
N GLY A 121 -16.97 13.13 -7.24
CA GLY A 121 -18.02 14.08 -6.82
C GLY A 121 -19.17 14.08 -7.80
N ARG A 122 -20.35 14.53 -7.37
CA ARG A 122 -21.52 14.66 -8.24
C ARG A 122 -21.35 15.82 -9.21
N LEU A 123 -21.84 15.64 -10.43
CA LEU A 123 -21.85 16.71 -11.43
C LEU A 123 -23.05 17.63 -11.16
N ALA A 124 -22.78 18.91 -10.89
CA ALA A 124 -23.81 19.93 -10.69
C ALA A 124 -24.66 20.15 -11.96
N GLY A 125 -25.91 20.59 -11.77
CA GLY A 125 -26.88 20.83 -12.84
C GLY A 125 -27.69 19.61 -13.27
N LEU A 126 -27.54 18.49 -12.57
CA LEU A 126 -28.31 17.24 -12.72
C LEU A 126 -28.99 16.89 -11.41
N THR A 127 -29.80 15.83 -11.38
CA THR A 127 -30.48 15.40 -10.15
C THR A 127 -29.71 14.27 -9.45
N ASN A 128 -29.85 14.21 -8.12
CA ASN A 128 -29.37 13.09 -7.31
C ASN A 128 -30.45 12.00 -7.32
N ALA A 129 -30.23 10.95 -8.11
CA ALA A 129 -31.24 9.92 -8.35
C ALA A 129 -31.32 8.88 -7.19
N LYS A 130 -30.54 9.00 -6.11
CA LYS A 130 -30.61 8.09 -4.96
C LYS A 130 -32.04 8.07 -4.38
N PRO A 131 -32.68 6.90 -4.19
CA PRO A 131 -34.09 6.79 -3.78
C PRO A 131 -34.41 7.50 -2.47
N HIS A 132 -33.53 7.48 -1.50
CA HIS A 132 -33.71 8.07 -0.16
C HIS A 132 -33.63 9.60 -0.12
N HIS A 133 -33.25 10.25 -1.22
CA HIS A 133 -33.23 11.70 -1.34
C HIS A 133 -34.49 12.26 -2.06
N LYS A 134 -35.35 11.39 -2.56
CA LYS A 134 -36.59 11.84 -3.20
C LYS A 134 -37.54 12.50 -2.19
N ASP A 135 -38.16 13.60 -2.61
CA ASP A 135 -39.19 14.27 -1.83
C ASP A 135 -40.50 13.44 -1.75
N GLY A 136 -41.48 13.92 -0.97
CA GLY A 136 -42.78 13.26 -0.82
C GLY A 136 -43.58 13.10 -2.13
N ASN A 137 -43.20 13.80 -3.20
CA ASN A 137 -43.75 13.69 -4.55
C ASN A 137 -42.91 12.80 -5.48
N GLY A 138 -41.89 12.11 -4.95
CA GLY A 138 -40.99 11.25 -5.71
C GLY A 138 -39.97 11.99 -6.57
N ARG A 139 -39.76 13.31 -6.38
CA ARG A 139 -38.82 14.12 -7.15
C ARG A 139 -37.42 14.05 -6.53
N SER A 140 -36.43 13.83 -7.37
CA SER A 140 -35.02 13.84 -6.96
C SER A 140 -34.53 15.29 -6.80
N PRO A 141 -33.75 15.63 -5.76
CA PRO A 141 -33.17 16.96 -5.59
C PRO A 141 -32.17 17.28 -6.69
N TYR A 142 -32.10 18.55 -7.07
CA TYR A 142 -31.02 19.02 -7.95
C TYR A 142 -29.69 19.11 -7.21
N VAL A 143 -28.65 18.76 -7.92
CA VAL A 143 -27.24 18.95 -7.50
C VAL A 143 -26.85 20.39 -7.88
N LEU A 144 -26.59 21.23 -6.88
CA LEU A 144 -26.39 22.66 -7.05
C LEU A 144 -24.92 23.03 -6.91
N ALA A 145 -24.40 23.88 -7.80
CA ALA A 145 -23.09 24.48 -7.65
C ALA A 145 -23.19 25.74 -6.77
N HIS A 146 -22.47 25.79 -5.65
CA HIS A 146 -22.43 26.95 -4.74
C HIS A 146 -21.19 27.81 -4.88
N ASP A 147 -20.05 27.20 -5.19
CA ASP A 147 -18.77 27.89 -5.33
C ASP A 147 -17.89 27.17 -6.37
N SER A 148 -17.13 27.91 -7.13
CA SER A 148 -16.26 27.39 -8.19
C SER A 148 -15.05 28.27 -8.46
N GLY A 149 -14.49 28.89 -7.41
CA GLY A 149 -13.36 29.83 -7.53
C GLY A 149 -12.05 29.21 -8.03
N GLY A 150 -11.89 27.90 -7.89
CA GLY A 150 -10.74 27.14 -8.44
C GLY A 150 -9.40 27.44 -7.80
N LYS A 151 -9.32 28.30 -6.77
CA LYS A 151 -8.07 28.73 -6.14
C LYS A 151 -7.48 27.65 -5.24
N VAL A 152 -6.14 27.70 -5.09
CA VAL A 152 -5.44 26.88 -4.08
C VAL A 152 -5.78 27.42 -2.69
N ALA A 153 -6.11 26.51 -1.77
CA ALA A 153 -6.43 26.85 -0.39
C ALA A 153 -5.19 27.38 0.35
N PRO A 154 -5.28 28.52 1.07
CA PRO A 154 -4.12 29.11 1.76
C PRO A 154 -3.39 28.14 2.69
N ALA A 155 -4.12 27.32 3.46
CA ALA A 155 -3.54 26.29 4.34
C ALA A 155 -3.23 24.95 3.62
N GLY A 156 -3.40 24.87 2.31
CA GLY A 156 -3.24 23.64 1.55
C GLY A 156 -1.83 23.06 1.62
N LEU A 157 -0.80 23.91 1.49
CA LEU A 157 0.59 23.45 1.51
C LEU A 157 0.97 22.84 2.88
N GLU A 158 0.57 23.47 3.97
CA GLU A 158 0.82 22.97 5.32
C GLU A 158 0.13 21.60 5.53
N LEU A 159 -1.11 21.46 5.10
CA LEU A 159 -1.84 20.19 5.15
C LEU A 159 -1.12 19.10 4.36
N VAL A 160 -0.61 19.41 3.16
CA VAL A 160 0.17 18.46 2.34
C VAL A 160 1.46 18.04 3.04
N GLN A 161 2.17 18.95 3.69
CA GLN A 161 3.38 18.65 4.46
C GLN A 161 3.09 17.72 5.63
N GLN A 162 2.04 17.99 6.40
CA GLN A 162 1.59 17.13 7.51
C GLN A 162 1.19 15.73 7.00
N ALA A 163 0.47 15.65 5.89
CA ALA A 163 0.11 14.38 5.27
C ALA A 163 1.35 13.60 4.80
N ALA A 164 2.32 14.27 4.18
CA ALA A 164 3.56 13.65 3.74
C ALA A 164 4.39 13.08 4.92
N GLN A 165 4.40 13.76 6.06
CA GLN A 165 5.04 13.24 7.26
C GLN A 165 4.34 11.97 7.75
N ARG A 166 3.01 11.95 7.84
CA ARG A 166 2.23 10.77 8.25
C ARG A 166 2.44 9.57 7.32
N VAL A 167 2.50 9.80 6.00
CA VAL A 167 2.79 8.73 5.03
C VAL A 167 4.16 8.13 5.30
N ARG A 168 5.20 8.96 5.46
CA ARG A 168 6.57 8.48 5.78
C ARG A 168 6.64 7.70 7.08
N GLU A 169 5.98 8.18 8.14
CA GLU A 169 5.95 7.49 9.43
C GLU A 169 5.27 6.11 9.35
N ARG A 170 4.17 6.00 8.57
CA ARG A 170 3.51 4.71 8.32
C ARG A 170 4.38 3.75 7.52
N GLU A 171 5.05 4.24 6.48
CA GLU A 171 5.95 3.43 5.67
C GLU A 171 7.14 2.92 6.49
N ALA A 172 7.78 3.79 7.25
CA ALA A 172 8.87 3.39 8.15
C ALA A 172 8.43 2.37 9.22
N LYS A 173 7.22 2.53 9.76
CA LYS A 173 6.65 1.57 10.72
C LYS A 173 6.37 0.21 10.05
N ALA A 174 5.81 0.21 8.84
CA ALA A 174 5.54 -1.01 8.08
C ALA A 174 6.83 -1.76 7.72
N GLU A 175 7.86 -1.04 7.26
CA GLU A 175 9.17 -1.61 6.97
C GLU A 175 9.82 -2.22 8.22
N ARG A 176 9.76 -1.50 9.35
CA ARG A 176 10.27 -2.01 10.63
C ARG A 176 9.54 -3.28 11.05
N GLN A 177 8.22 -3.33 10.92
CA GLN A 177 7.41 -4.48 11.25
C GLN A 177 7.77 -5.69 10.36
N THR A 178 7.86 -5.49 9.06
CA THR A 178 8.28 -6.53 8.10
C THR A 178 9.68 -7.08 8.44
N ARG A 179 10.61 -6.20 8.82
CA ARG A 179 11.97 -6.61 9.23
C ARG A 179 11.95 -7.45 10.52
N LEU A 180 11.12 -7.07 11.51
CA LEU A 180 10.98 -7.81 12.75
C LEU A 180 10.37 -9.20 12.51
N GLU A 181 9.33 -9.29 11.71
CA GLU A 181 8.69 -10.56 11.33
C GLU A 181 9.66 -11.48 10.57
N ALA A 182 10.43 -10.93 9.65
CA ALA A 182 11.46 -11.68 8.94
C ALA A 182 12.56 -12.20 9.91
N ALA A 183 12.98 -11.39 10.88
CA ALA A 183 13.95 -11.79 11.89
C ALA A 183 13.42 -12.90 12.82
N GLN A 184 12.16 -12.79 13.25
CA GLN A 184 11.49 -13.82 14.06
C GLN A 184 11.39 -15.14 13.29
N THR A 185 10.94 -15.10 12.04
CA THR A 185 10.85 -16.29 11.18
C THR A 185 12.23 -16.93 10.96
N ALA A 186 13.29 -16.13 10.80
CA ALA A 186 14.65 -16.64 10.67
C ALA A 186 15.11 -17.33 11.97
N THR A 187 14.79 -16.75 13.12
CA THR A 187 15.13 -17.35 14.44
C THR A 187 14.38 -18.66 14.67
N GLU A 188 13.10 -18.72 14.33
CA GLU A 188 12.30 -19.96 14.42
C GLU A 188 12.86 -21.08 13.54
N ARG A 189 13.24 -20.76 12.29
CA ARG A 189 13.83 -21.72 11.35
C ARG A 189 15.12 -22.34 11.87
N THR A 190 15.93 -21.58 12.57
CA THR A 190 17.21 -22.04 13.12
C THR A 190 17.07 -22.64 14.53
N ASN A 191 15.86 -22.70 15.11
CA ASN A 191 15.63 -23.06 16.51
C ASN A 191 16.53 -22.26 17.48
N GLY A 192 16.72 -20.97 17.21
CA GLY A 192 17.54 -20.08 18.03
C GLY A 192 19.05 -20.36 17.98
N ARG A 193 19.52 -21.17 17.04
CA ARG A 193 20.96 -21.46 16.91
C ARG A 193 21.72 -20.24 16.39
N ASP A 194 22.85 -19.96 17.02
CA ASP A 194 23.79 -18.93 16.57
C ASP A 194 24.56 -19.38 15.32
N PRO A 195 24.56 -18.61 14.21
CA PRO A 195 25.22 -18.98 12.98
C PRO A 195 26.75 -19.10 13.15
N MET A 196 27.36 -18.22 13.95
CA MET A 196 28.77 -18.20 14.20
C MET A 196 29.23 -19.41 14.99
N GLN A 197 28.52 -19.75 16.06
CA GLN A 197 28.77 -20.96 16.85
C GLN A 197 28.60 -22.22 16.01
N THR A 198 27.53 -22.27 15.19
CA THR A 198 27.29 -23.43 14.31
C THR A 198 28.40 -23.61 13.30
N TYR A 199 28.90 -22.54 12.68
CA TYR A 199 30.00 -22.59 11.75
C TYR A 199 31.29 -23.06 12.45
N ARG A 200 31.68 -22.47 13.61
CA ARG A 200 32.86 -22.84 14.37
C ARG A 200 32.82 -24.30 14.83
N HIS A 201 31.64 -24.77 15.23
CA HIS A 201 31.47 -26.17 15.61
C HIS A 201 31.71 -27.12 14.42
N GLY A 202 31.15 -26.80 13.25
CA GLY A 202 31.36 -27.52 12.00
C GLY A 202 32.83 -27.54 11.61
N LEU A 203 33.52 -26.41 11.72
CA LEU A 203 34.93 -26.28 11.43
C LEU A 203 35.79 -27.16 12.38
N LYS A 204 35.51 -27.13 13.68
CA LYS A 204 36.20 -27.97 14.67
C LYS A 204 35.99 -29.46 14.38
N ALA A 205 34.82 -29.88 14.00
CA ALA A 205 34.54 -31.28 13.64
C ALA A 205 35.31 -31.73 12.38
N LEU A 206 35.41 -30.86 11.36
CA LEU A 206 36.18 -31.16 10.15
C LEU A 206 37.68 -31.18 10.41
N TYR A 207 38.20 -30.27 11.23
CA TYR A 207 39.59 -30.32 11.67
C TYR A 207 39.93 -31.60 12.45
N ALA A 208 39.06 -32.03 13.34
CA ALA A 208 39.25 -33.28 14.08
C ALA A 208 39.28 -34.51 13.15
N ARG A 209 38.55 -34.45 12.01
CA ARG A 209 38.46 -35.55 11.04
C ARG A 209 39.62 -35.56 10.02
N PHE A 210 40.06 -34.40 9.52
CA PHE A 210 40.98 -34.28 8.39
C PHE A 210 42.35 -33.67 8.76
N GLY A 211 42.49 -33.12 9.98
CA GLY A 211 43.74 -32.51 10.44
C GLY A 211 44.23 -31.34 9.58
N ALA A 212 45.55 -31.20 9.49
CA ALA A 212 46.20 -30.12 8.74
C ALA A 212 46.02 -30.24 7.20
N SER A 213 45.57 -31.38 6.69
CA SER A 213 45.36 -31.59 5.25
C SER A 213 43.98 -31.11 4.77
N MET A 214 43.20 -30.50 5.65
CA MET A 214 41.84 -30.01 5.33
C MET A 214 41.88 -28.85 4.34
N ASP A 215 41.19 -28.99 3.21
CA ASP A 215 40.92 -27.87 2.32
C ASP A 215 39.82 -26.96 2.94
N VAL A 216 40.25 -25.79 3.38
CA VAL A 216 39.36 -24.82 4.05
C VAL A 216 38.24 -24.33 3.14
N SER A 217 38.50 -24.19 1.82
CA SER A 217 37.45 -23.78 0.90
C SER A 217 36.36 -24.84 0.74
N LYS A 218 36.76 -26.11 0.77
CA LYS A 218 35.83 -27.24 0.76
C LYS A 218 35.09 -27.36 2.09
N ALA A 219 35.75 -27.05 3.20
CA ALA A 219 35.13 -27.01 4.52
C ALA A 219 34.08 -25.89 4.62
N ASP A 220 34.37 -24.67 4.15
CA ASP A 220 33.41 -23.56 4.10
C ASP A 220 32.12 -23.95 3.36
N TYR A 221 32.29 -24.64 2.23
CA TYR A 221 31.14 -25.13 1.45
C TYR A 221 30.36 -26.23 2.19
N MET A 222 31.00 -27.22 2.76
CA MET A 222 30.35 -28.32 3.47
C MET A 222 29.61 -27.84 4.72
N ILE A 223 30.21 -26.92 5.48
CA ILE A 223 29.58 -26.30 6.65
C ILE A 223 28.41 -25.45 6.19
N GLY A 224 28.55 -24.68 5.11
CA GLY A 224 27.46 -23.90 4.54
C GLY A 224 26.26 -24.76 4.16
N VAL A 225 26.47 -25.93 3.53
CA VAL A 225 25.40 -26.89 3.20
C VAL A 225 24.71 -27.41 4.46
N ASP A 226 25.44 -27.78 5.50
CA ASP A 226 24.86 -28.22 6.77
C ASP A 226 24.09 -27.10 7.46
N MET A 227 24.58 -25.87 7.45
CA MET A 227 23.89 -24.69 7.97
C MET A 227 22.58 -24.42 7.19
N ALA A 228 22.62 -24.47 5.85
CA ALA A 228 21.43 -24.24 5.03
C ALA A 228 20.33 -25.28 5.30
N ARG A 229 20.70 -26.54 5.51
CA ARG A 229 19.76 -27.61 5.95
C ARG A 229 19.22 -27.39 7.37
N LYS A 230 19.95 -26.68 8.22
CA LYS A 230 19.52 -26.27 9.56
C LYS A 230 18.68 -24.99 9.56
N GLY A 231 18.37 -24.43 8.38
CA GLY A 231 17.46 -23.27 8.20
C GLY A 231 18.15 -21.92 8.22
N PHE A 232 19.48 -21.85 8.23
CA PHE A 232 20.21 -20.58 8.14
C PHE A 232 20.03 -19.91 6.76
N SER A 233 19.88 -18.58 6.76
CA SER A 233 19.75 -17.80 5.54
C SER A 233 21.12 -17.64 4.80
N PRO A 234 21.08 -17.25 3.50
CA PRO A 234 22.29 -16.89 2.75
C PRO A 234 23.16 -15.86 3.48
N ASP A 235 22.55 -14.81 4.06
CA ASP A 235 23.27 -13.75 4.77
C ASP A 235 23.91 -14.25 6.06
N GLN A 236 23.24 -15.13 6.81
CA GLN A 236 23.77 -15.72 8.03
C GLN A 236 24.97 -16.64 7.73
N ILE A 237 24.90 -17.42 6.66
CA ILE A 237 25.99 -18.30 6.24
C ILE A 237 27.17 -17.48 5.69
N GLY A 238 26.89 -16.48 4.86
CA GLY A 238 27.89 -15.58 4.32
C GLY A 238 28.64 -14.84 5.42
N GLY A 239 27.91 -14.24 6.37
CA GLY A 239 28.49 -13.53 7.51
C GLY A 239 29.34 -14.46 8.42
N ALA A 240 28.91 -15.71 8.62
CA ALA A 240 29.69 -16.69 9.39
C ALA A 240 31.00 -17.09 8.69
N ILE A 241 30.97 -17.28 7.37
CA ILE A 241 32.19 -17.56 6.57
C ILE A 241 33.12 -16.34 6.60
N GLU A 242 32.59 -15.14 6.36
CA GLU A 242 33.39 -13.90 6.34
C GLU A 242 34.15 -13.66 7.65
N GLN A 243 33.49 -13.91 8.78
CA GLN A 243 34.04 -13.61 10.11
C GLN A 243 34.85 -14.75 10.73
N ALA A 244 34.62 -16.02 10.34
CA ALA A 244 35.20 -17.16 11.02
C ALA A 244 35.95 -18.17 10.11
N SER A 245 35.95 -18.00 8.80
CA SER A 245 36.74 -18.86 7.92
C SER A 245 38.22 -18.59 8.11
N PRO A 246 39.04 -19.64 8.38
CA PRO A 246 40.45 -19.48 8.68
C PRO A 246 41.24 -18.79 7.55
N GLU A 247 42.02 -17.78 7.93
CA GLU A 247 42.92 -17.05 7.03
C GLU A 247 42.23 -16.53 5.75
N LEU A 248 40.93 -16.25 5.78
CA LEU A 248 40.16 -15.78 4.62
C LEU A 248 40.80 -14.56 3.96
N PRO A 249 41.20 -13.50 4.69
CA PRO A 249 41.86 -12.33 4.08
C PRO A 249 43.19 -12.65 3.39
N THR A 250 43.93 -13.63 3.89
CA THR A 250 45.19 -14.05 3.29
C THR A 250 44.98 -15.01 2.10
N ARG A 251 44.07 -15.98 2.24
CA ARG A 251 43.79 -16.97 1.20
C ARG A 251 43.08 -16.40 -0.02
N LYS A 252 42.31 -15.33 0.16
CA LYS A 252 41.45 -14.72 -0.87
C LYS A 252 41.69 -13.21 -0.99
N ALA A 253 42.92 -12.76 -0.71
CA ALA A 253 43.28 -11.34 -0.68
C ALA A 253 42.69 -10.53 -1.85
N GLY A 254 41.85 -9.53 -1.53
CA GLY A 254 41.15 -8.69 -2.51
C GLY A 254 39.95 -9.32 -3.22
N HIS A 255 39.60 -10.57 -2.89
CA HIS A 255 38.49 -11.33 -3.48
C HIS A 255 37.57 -11.97 -2.44
N GLU A 256 37.66 -11.54 -1.18
CA GLU A 256 36.97 -12.16 -0.06
C GLU A 256 35.44 -12.15 -0.25
N ALA A 257 34.88 -10.99 -0.59
CA ALA A 257 33.45 -10.84 -0.80
C ALA A 257 32.93 -11.68 -1.98
N ASP A 258 33.66 -11.73 -3.09
CA ASP A 258 33.35 -12.56 -4.25
C ASP A 258 33.42 -14.06 -3.93
N TYR A 259 34.42 -14.45 -3.15
CA TYR A 259 34.57 -15.84 -2.67
C TYR A 259 33.35 -16.23 -1.80
N VAL A 260 32.98 -15.41 -0.82
CA VAL A 260 31.83 -15.65 0.05
C VAL A 260 30.56 -15.75 -0.77
N ALA A 261 30.30 -14.80 -1.68
CA ALA A 261 29.13 -14.80 -2.52
C ALA A 261 29.02 -16.06 -3.39
N ARG A 262 30.11 -16.49 -4.03
CA ARG A 262 30.13 -17.72 -4.84
C ARG A 262 29.95 -18.97 -4.00
N THR A 263 30.54 -19.04 -2.81
CA THR A 263 30.38 -20.17 -1.89
C THR A 263 28.93 -20.29 -1.43
N VAL A 264 28.33 -19.19 -0.99
CA VAL A 264 26.91 -19.16 -0.58
C VAL A 264 25.99 -19.55 -1.75
N LYS A 265 26.23 -19.01 -2.95
CA LYS A 265 25.48 -19.42 -4.15
C LYS A 265 25.58 -20.93 -4.41
N ALA A 266 26.77 -21.49 -4.32
CA ALA A 266 26.97 -22.93 -4.49
C ALA A 266 26.25 -23.76 -3.42
N VAL A 267 26.22 -23.30 -2.16
CA VAL A 267 25.51 -23.94 -1.06
C VAL A 267 24.03 -24.04 -1.39
N PHE A 268 23.40 -22.96 -1.84
CA PHE A 268 21.94 -22.91 -2.10
C PHE A 268 21.55 -23.55 -3.44
N THR A 269 22.51 -23.91 -4.28
CA THR A 269 22.29 -24.76 -5.47
C THR A 269 22.57 -26.25 -5.21
N HIS A 270 23.02 -26.62 -4.00
CA HIS A 270 23.25 -28.01 -3.63
C HIS A 270 21.92 -28.80 -3.63
N PRO A 271 21.87 -30.00 -4.27
CA PRO A 271 20.60 -30.75 -4.43
C PRO A 271 19.86 -31.02 -3.12
N GLU A 272 20.59 -31.38 -2.04
CA GLU A 272 19.97 -31.63 -0.74
C GLU A 272 19.38 -30.36 -0.09
N VAL A 273 20.00 -29.20 -0.29
CA VAL A 273 19.50 -27.92 0.21
C VAL A 273 18.22 -27.53 -0.54
N VAL A 274 18.26 -27.65 -1.88
CA VAL A 274 17.11 -27.37 -2.73
C VAL A 274 15.93 -28.30 -2.36
N LYS A 275 16.17 -29.59 -2.22
CA LYS A 275 15.16 -30.55 -1.78
C LYS A 275 14.55 -30.20 -0.44
N HIS A 276 15.41 -29.90 0.56
CA HIS A 276 14.95 -29.52 1.89
C HIS A 276 14.11 -28.25 1.90
N GLN A 277 14.48 -27.23 1.12
CA GLN A 277 13.70 -26.01 0.97
C GLN A 277 12.34 -26.26 0.33
N GLN A 278 12.26 -27.13 -0.67
CA GLN A 278 10.99 -27.51 -1.31
C GLN A 278 10.07 -28.27 -0.35
N GLU A 279 10.63 -29.17 0.48
CA GLU A 279 9.86 -29.88 1.52
C GLU A 279 9.30 -28.92 2.56
N GLN A 280 10.13 -28.00 3.07
CA GLN A 280 9.69 -26.96 4.00
C GLN A 280 8.59 -26.05 3.42
N ALA A 281 8.72 -25.64 2.15
CA ALA A 281 7.71 -24.84 1.48
C ALA A 281 6.37 -25.57 1.36
N LYS A 282 6.38 -26.87 1.03
CA LYS A 282 5.16 -27.71 0.98
C LYS A 282 4.51 -27.84 2.35
N GLU A 283 5.29 -28.06 3.40
CA GLU A 283 4.76 -28.16 4.78
C GLU A 283 4.16 -26.81 5.23
N ALA A 284 4.81 -25.69 4.92
CA ALA A 284 4.30 -24.36 5.25
C ALA A 284 2.97 -24.08 4.54
N GLN A 285 2.83 -24.44 3.25
CA GLN A 285 1.58 -24.34 2.50
C GLN A 285 0.45 -25.20 3.12
N GLN A 286 0.77 -26.43 3.52
CA GLN A 286 -0.21 -27.31 4.15
C GLN A 286 -0.69 -26.79 5.51
N ARG A 287 0.22 -26.21 6.32
CA ARG A 287 -0.13 -25.59 7.61
C ARG A 287 -1.00 -24.33 7.42
N SER A 288 -0.71 -23.51 6.43
CA SER A 288 -1.51 -22.32 6.07
C SER A 288 -2.94 -22.71 5.66
N SER A 289 -3.07 -23.67 4.74
CA SER A 289 -4.37 -24.19 4.27
C SER A 289 -5.20 -24.85 5.38
N ARG A 290 -4.53 -25.44 6.38
CA ARG A 290 -5.21 -26.04 7.53
C ARG A 290 -5.73 -24.98 8.50
N ARG A 291 -4.97 -23.91 8.74
CA ARG A 291 -5.39 -22.76 9.54
C ARG A 291 -6.57 -22.01 8.93
N GLU A 292 -6.59 -21.84 7.62
CA GLU A 292 -7.71 -21.22 6.90
C GLU A 292 -9.02 -22.05 6.99
N ARG A 293 -8.93 -23.37 7.00
CA ARG A 293 -10.09 -24.26 7.19
C ARG A 293 -10.62 -24.24 8.62
N ASP A 294 -9.74 -24.13 9.62
CA ASP A 294 -10.13 -24.09 11.04
C ASP A 294 -10.66 -22.71 11.48
N SER A 295 -10.38 -21.63 10.69
CA SER A 295 -10.89 -20.28 10.92
C SER A 295 -12.15 -19.92 10.11
N GLY A 296 -12.80 -20.89 9.46
CA GLY A 296 -14.07 -20.73 8.76
C GLY A 296 -15.19 -20.29 9.71
N PRO A 297 -16.18 -19.47 9.25
CA PRO A 297 -17.16 -18.86 10.10
C PRO A 297 -18.00 -19.93 10.81
N SER A 298 -17.98 -19.89 12.15
CA SER A 298 -18.97 -20.58 12.98
C SER A 298 -20.33 -20.00 12.62
N MET A 299 -21.14 -20.75 11.86
CA MET A 299 -22.55 -20.46 11.71
C MET A 299 -23.20 -20.69 13.09
N GLY A 300 -23.43 -19.58 13.82
CA GLY A 300 -24.31 -19.56 14.97
C GLY A 300 -25.74 -19.80 14.50
N MET A 301 -26.34 -20.82 15.05
CA MET A 301 -27.79 -21.05 15.01
C MET A 301 -28.52 -19.94 15.78
#